data_4bbc22d74aab777fbbd0f0d7b2da8fef
#
_entry.id   4bbc22d74aab777fbbd0f0d7b2da8fef
#
_cell.length_a   1.000
_cell.length_b   1.000
_cell.length_c   1.000
_cell.angle_alpha   90.00
_cell.angle_beta   90.00
_cell.angle_gamma   90.00
#
_symmetry.space_group_name_H-M   'P 1'
#
loop_
_entity.id
_entity.type
_entity.pdbx_description
1 polymer ?
#
loop_
_entity_poly.entity_id
_entity_poly.type
_entity_poly.pdbx_seq_one_letter_code
_entity_poly.pdbx_strand_id
1 'polypeptide(L)'
;MPARYTTYIPAGVPVFERAGRPVRVSGAVMLTPDVLSAWDYLSVPEPLWRTLLRLGAWIEPVLVAELARLIRGYAVRMGRASPPGDVAAHLVWQESARDTALARFVAARLAEAGTPPFCVWSNTPLRLDTLDIDHGLPWSAWPCGDLWNLFPALRRVNQHEKRDRLPSAAALARAREPVLTWWRAAWDADAALADRFWAEARAALPIAADTSYEAAFTGL
;
A
#
# COMPACT_ATOMS: atom_id res chain seq x y z
N MET A 1 6.26 -15.63 14.11
CA MET A 1 7.31 -15.73 15.17
C MET A 1 8.72 -15.41 14.64
N PRO A 2 8.93 -14.41 13.81
CA PRO A 2 10.26 -14.07 13.29
C PRO A 2 11.20 -13.54 14.37
N ALA A 3 10.70 -12.70 15.29
CA ALA A 3 11.51 -12.02 16.29
C ALA A 3 12.25 -12.96 17.27
N ARG A 4 11.76 -14.18 17.47
CA ARG A 4 12.42 -15.14 18.37
C ARG A 4 13.80 -15.58 17.87
N TYR A 5 14.01 -15.56 16.55
CA TYR A 5 15.27 -16.01 15.95
C TYR A 5 16.27 -14.87 15.72
N THR A 6 15.81 -13.63 15.69
CA THR A 6 16.68 -12.45 15.51
C THR A 6 17.52 -12.13 16.74
N THR A 7 17.10 -12.63 17.92
CA THR A 7 17.82 -12.45 19.18
C THR A 7 18.76 -13.62 19.51
N TYR A 8 18.75 -14.69 18.70
CA TYR A 8 19.57 -15.87 18.96
C TYR A 8 20.97 -15.70 18.37
N ILE A 9 21.95 -15.61 19.26
CA ILE A 9 23.35 -15.77 18.92
C ILE A 9 23.88 -17.01 19.63
N PRO A 10 24.69 -17.86 18.97
CA PRO A 10 25.28 -19.06 19.60
C PRO A 10 26.06 -18.80 20.88
N ALA A 11 26.54 -17.57 21.11
CA ALA A 11 27.32 -17.17 22.30
C ALA A 11 26.47 -16.63 23.48
N GLY A 12 25.14 -16.66 23.39
CA GLY A 12 24.23 -16.36 24.49
C GLY A 12 23.95 -14.89 24.80
N VAL A 13 24.50 -13.93 24.03
CA VAL A 13 24.19 -12.50 24.20
C VAL A 13 23.26 -12.05 23.09
N PRO A 14 22.04 -11.63 23.38
CA PRO A 14 21.13 -11.12 22.35
C PRO A 14 21.66 -9.79 21.78
N VAL A 15 21.76 -9.71 20.44
CA VAL A 15 22.13 -8.44 19.75
C VAL A 15 20.97 -7.46 19.76
N PHE A 16 19.75 -7.97 19.80
CA PHE A 16 18.54 -7.17 19.80
C PHE A 16 17.77 -7.40 21.09
N GLU A 17 17.39 -6.34 21.74
CA GLU A 17 16.46 -6.43 22.86
C GLU A 17 15.04 -6.59 22.31
N ARG A 18 14.33 -7.54 22.90
CA ARG A 18 12.91 -7.77 22.64
C ARG A 18 12.13 -7.40 23.88
N ALA A 19 11.18 -6.52 23.76
CA ALA A 19 10.23 -6.23 24.81
C ALA A 19 8.86 -6.84 24.49
N GLY A 20 8.24 -7.33 25.54
CA GLY A 20 6.83 -7.72 25.52
C GLY A 20 6.55 -9.21 25.39
N ARG A 21 5.34 -9.57 25.78
CA ARG A 21 4.73 -10.88 25.54
C ARG A 21 3.83 -10.78 24.33
N PRO A 22 3.76 -11.81 23.46
CA PRO A 22 2.85 -11.79 22.33
C PRO A 22 1.41 -11.53 22.80
N VAL A 23 0.82 -10.45 22.31
CA VAL A 23 -0.58 -10.12 22.57
C VAL A 23 -1.45 -10.99 21.66
N ARG A 24 -2.41 -11.70 22.24
CA ARG A 24 -3.44 -12.40 21.48
C ARG A 24 -4.53 -11.40 21.13
N VAL A 25 -4.72 -11.18 19.85
CA VAL A 25 -5.79 -10.33 19.32
C VAL A 25 -6.90 -11.22 18.78
N SER A 26 -8.14 -10.98 19.19
CA SER A 26 -9.33 -11.58 18.63
C SER A 26 -10.10 -10.51 17.85
N GLY A 27 -10.28 -10.72 16.55
CA GLY A 27 -10.99 -9.79 15.68
C GLY A 27 -10.09 -8.82 14.91
N ALA A 28 -10.70 -7.92 14.15
CA ALA A 28 -10.00 -6.86 13.40
C ALA A 28 -9.55 -5.76 14.36
N VAL A 29 -8.30 -5.31 14.22
CA VAL A 29 -7.71 -4.23 15.02
C VAL A 29 -7.17 -3.18 14.09
N MET A 30 -7.50 -1.93 14.36
CA MET A 30 -6.88 -0.81 13.66
C MET A 30 -5.40 -0.71 14.07
N LEU A 31 -4.50 -0.78 13.11
CA LEU A 31 -3.07 -0.67 13.34
C LEU A 31 -2.69 0.80 13.50
N THR A 32 -2.59 1.25 14.74
CA THR A 32 -2.00 2.54 15.09
C THR A 32 -0.57 2.35 15.59
N PRO A 33 0.29 3.39 15.58
CA PRO A 33 1.63 3.30 16.17
C PRO A 33 1.61 2.82 17.62
N ASP A 34 0.64 3.26 18.41
CA ASP A 34 0.49 2.84 19.83
C ASP A 34 0.14 1.36 19.95
N VAL A 35 -0.77 0.86 19.10
CA VAL A 35 -1.13 -0.56 19.06
C VAL A 35 0.06 -1.40 18.63
N LEU A 36 0.80 -0.99 17.61
CA LEU A 36 2.00 -1.70 17.15
C LEU A 36 3.08 -1.73 18.23
N SER A 37 3.31 -0.61 18.91
CA SER A 37 4.28 -0.51 20.02
C SER A 37 3.88 -1.38 21.22
N ALA A 38 2.56 -1.51 21.48
CA ALA A 38 2.06 -2.37 22.55
C ALA A 38 2.20 -3.88 22.23
N TRP A 39 2.28 -4.26 20.95
CA TRP A 39 2.40 -5.66 20.56
C TRP A 39 3.80 -6.22 20.70
N ASP A 40 4.78 -5.52 20.20
CA ASP A 40 6.20 -5.81 20.41
C ASP A 40 7.08 -4.72 19.78
N TYR A 41 8.33 -4.61 20.18
CA TYR A 41 9.32 -3.80 19.51
C TYR A 41 10.67 -4.52 19.46
N LEU A 42 11.45 -4.19 18.44
CA LEU A 42 12.80 -4.64 18.29
C LEU A 42 13.72 -3.43 18.46
N SER A 43 14.54 -3.45 19.52
CA SER A 43 15.55 -2.41 19.73
C SER A 43 16.82 -2.78 18.99
N VAL A 44 17.22 -1.93 18.05
CA VAL A 44 18.47 -2.10 17.28
C VAL A 44 19.47 -1.05 17.77
N PRO A 45 20.66 -1.44 18.28
CA PRO A 45 21.68 -0.47 18.64
C PRO A 45 22.02 0.47 17.47
N GLU A 46 22.11 1.76 17.72
CA GLU A 46 22.32 2.77 16.68
C GLU A 46 23.55 2.51 15.78
N PRO A 47 24.72 2.09 16.30
CA PRO A 47 25.87 1.76 15.46
C PRO A 47 25.59 0.61 14.50
N LEU A 48 24.83 -0.39 14.93
CA LEU A 48 24.42 -1.52 14.11
C LEU A 48 23.41 -1.07 13.05
N TRP A 49 22.42 -0.23 13.42
CA TRP A 49 21.46 0.33 12.47
C TRP A 49 22.15 1.14 11.37
N ARG A 50 23.09 2.02 11.74
CA ARG A 50 23.90 2.76 10.75
C ARG A 50 24.70 1.84 9.83
N THR A 51 25.24 0.77 10.37
CA THR A 51 25.98 -0.23 9.58
C THR A 51 25.06 -0.95 8.61
N LEU A 52 23.86 -1.36 9.04
CA LEU A 52 22.85 -1.98 8.19
C LEU A 52 22.41 -1.05 7.06
N LEU A 53 22.17 0.23 7.36
CA LEU A 53 21.84 1.22 6.34
C LEU A 53 22.97 1.42 5.31
N ARG A 54 24.22 1.47 5.79
CA ARG A 54 25.40 1.64 4.91
C ARG A 54 25.67 0.42 4.04
N LEU A 55 25.45 -0.77 4.57
CA LEU A 55 25.73 -2.04 3.90
C LEU A 55 24.48 -2.68 3.29
N GLY A 56 23.34 -2.00 3.32
CA GLY A 56 22.04 -2.53 2.86
C GLY A 56 22.11 -3.13 1.47
N ALA A 57 22.71 -2.43 0.51
CA ALA A 57 22.89 -2.91 -0.86
C ALA A 57 23.64 -4.24 -1.00
N TRP A 58 24.47 -4.59 -0.01
CA TRP A 58 25.22 -5.86 0.04
C TRP A 58 24.48 -6.93 0.82
N ILE A 59 23.76 -6.52 1.87
CA ILE A 59 23.04 -7.42 2.79
C ILE A 59 21.75 -7.91 2.16
N GLU A 60 20.99 -7.04 1.52
CA GLU A 60 19.67 -7.34 0.95
C GLU A 60 19.69 -8.53 -0.02
N PRO A 61 20.57 -8.60 -1.04
CA PRO A 61 20.60 -9.73 -1.96
C PRO A 61 20.88 -11.08 -1.24
N VAL A 62 21.70 -11.06 -0.22
CA VAL A 62 22.02 -12.27 0.57
C VAL A 62 20.80 -12.70 1.38
N LEU A 63 20.10 -11.76 2.02
CA LEU A 63 18.87 -12.04 2.76
C LEU A 63 17.77 -12.58 1.86
N VAL A 64 17.59 -12.00 0.68
CA VAL A 64 16.61 -12.46 -0.33
C VAL A 64 16.94 -13.89 -0.77
N ALA A 65 18.21 -14.19 -1.07
CA ALA A 65 18.64 -15.52 -1.45
C ALA A 65 18.39 -16.58 -0.35
N GLU A 66 18.73 -16.24 0.90
CA GLU A 66 18.51 -17.13 2.04
C GLU A 66 17.04 -17.33 2.34
N LEU A 67 16.22 -16.27 2.26
CA LEU A 67 14.78 -16.36 2.44
C LEU A 67 14.14 -17.24 1.34
N ALA A 68 14.56 -17.06 0.08
CA ALA A 68 14.13 -17.92 -1.02
C ALA A 68 14.49 -19.39 -0.78
N ARG A 69 15.69 -19.67 -0.26
CA ARG A 69 16.13 -21.02 0.09
C ARG A 69 15.25 -21.62 1.19
N LEU A 70 14.94 -20.86 2.23
CA LEU A 70 14.06 -21.28 3.33
C LEU A 70 12.64 -21.58 2.85
N ILE A 71 12.05 -20.70 2.06
CA ILE A 71 10.69 -20.87 1.51
C ILE A 71 10.62 -22.14 0.67
N ARG A 72 11.60 -22.38 -0.21
CA ARG A 72 11.67 -23.62 -0.99
C ARG A 72 11.75 -24.86 -0.10
N GLY A 73 12.58 -24.80 0.96
CA GLY A 73 12.68 -25.89 1.93
C GLY A 73 11.36 -26.19 2.65
N TYR A 74 10.56 -25.16 2.93
CA TYR A 74 9.20 -25.33 3.47
C TYR A 74 8.24 -25.90 2.42
N ALA A 75 8.26 -25.37 1.20
CA ALA A 75 7.40 -25.86 0.11
C ALA A 75 7.62 -27.35 -0.19
N VAL A 76 8.87 -27.78 -0.25
CA VAL A 76 9.21 -29.22 -0.43
C VAL A 76 8.65 -30.07 0.71
N ARG A 77 8.79 -29.63 1.96
CA ARG A 77 8.22 -30.36 3.12
C ARG A 77 6.70 -30.42 3.11
N MET A 78 6.05 -29.46 2.47
CA MET A 78 4.59 -29.42 2.29
C MET A 78 4.13 -30.12 1.01
N GLY A 79 5.01 -30.83 0.28
CA GLY A 79 4.69 -31.49 -0.98
C GLY A 79 4.43 -30.52 -2.15
N ARG A 80 4.85 -29.25 -2.03
CA ARG A 80 4.70 -28.21 -3.04
C ARG A 80 6.06 -27.90 -3.65
N ALA A 81 6.37 -28.49 -4.81
CA ALA A 81 7.60 -28.15 -5.53
C ALA A 81 7.43 -26.81 -6.26
N SER A 82 8.37 -25.89 -6.06
CA SER A 82 8.45 -24.63 -6.80
C SER A 82 9.77 -24.59 -7.58
N PRO A 83 9.78 -24.12 -8.85
CA PRO A 83 11.00 -23.95 -9.62
C PRO A 83 12.04 -23.08 -8.89
N PRO A 84 13.35 -23.34 -9.06
CA PRO A 84 14.40 -22.64 -8.31
C PRO A 84 14.41 -21.11 -8.46
N GLY A 85 13.97 -20.56 -9.58
CA GLY A 85 13.95 -19.11 -9.83
C GLY A 85 12.69 -18.38 -9.34
N ASP A 86 11.61 -19.11 -9.14
CA ASP A 86 10.27 -18.53 -8.94
C ASP A 86 10.15 -17.78 -7.62
N VAL A 87 10.59 -18.39 -6.52
CA VAL A 87 10.53 -17.76 -5.19
C VAL A 87 11.40 -16.51 -5.09
N ALA A 88 12.61 -16.55 -5.68
CA ALA A 88 13.51 -15.40 -5.66
C ALA A 88 12.93 -14.20 -6.44
N ALA A 89 12.31 -14.47 -7.60
CA ALA A 89 11.67 -13.43 -8.40
C ALA A 89 10.52 -12.71 -7.65
N HIS A 90 9.78 -13.44 -6.81
CA HIS A 90 8.69 -12.86 -6.00
C HIS A 90 9.18 -12.14 -4.73
N LEU A 91 10.44 -12.32 -4.34
CA LEU A 91 11.04 -11.65 -3.19
C LEU A 91 11.82 -10.39 -3.57
N VAL A 92 12.10 -10.19 -4.86
CA VAL A 92 12.73 -8.95 -5.33
C VAL A 92 11.70 -7.83 -5.24
N TRP A 93 12.08 -6.72 -4.59
CA TRP A 93 11.28 -5.51 -4.63
C TRP A 93 11.05 -5.10 -6.08
N GLN A 94 9.82 -5.20 -6.52
CA GLN A 94 9.41 -4.65 -7.80
C GLN A 94 8.93 -3.22 -7.56
N GLU A 95 9.64 -2.28 -8.14
CA GLU A 95 9.17 -0.90 -8.16
C GLU A 95 7.82 -0.89 -8.89
N SER A 96 6.77 -0.52 -8.17
CA SER A 96 5.43 -0.42 -8.76
C SER A 96 5.48 0.60 -9.90
N ALA A 97 5.02 0.22 -11.09
CA ALA A 97 4.91 1.16 -12.18
C ALA A 97 3.93 2.28 -11.80
N ARG A 98 4.35 3.53 -11.94
CA ARG A 98 3.45 4.68 -11.76
C ARG A 98 2.51 4.78 -12.96
N ASP A 99 1.58 3.82 -13.04
CA ASP A 99 0.63 3.73 -14.14
C ASP A 99 -0.72 4.33 -13.75
N THR A 100 -1.14 5.37 -14.44
CA THR A 100 -2.43 6.02 -14.30
C THR A 100 -3.28 5.89 -15.57
N ALA A 101 -2.83 5.08 -16.55
CA ALA A 101 -3.45 5.01 -17.87
C ALA A 101 -4.90 4.52 -17.80
N LEU A 102 -5.19 3.50 -17.01
CA LEU A 102 -6.54 2.98 -16.84
C LEU A 102 -7.48 4.03 -16.24
N ALA A 103 -7.09 4.69 -15.14
CA ALA A 103 -7.92 5.71 -14.51
C ALA A 103 -8.15 6.91 -15.43
N ARG A 104 -7.12 7.30 -16.19
CA ARG A 104 -7.23 8.35 -17.22
C ARG A 104 -8.18 7.95 -18.34
N PHE A 105 -8.09 6.72 -18.82
CA PHE A 105 -8.98 6.19 -19.86
C PHE A 105 -10.45 6.19 -19.38
N VAL A 106 -10.72 5.70 -18.18
CA VAL A 106 -12.07 5.67 -17.60
C VAL A 106 -12.61 7.09 -17.42
N ALA A 107 -11.81 8.03 -16.91
CA ALA A 107 -12.20 9.42 -16.74
C ALA A 107 -12.53 10.09 -18.09
N ALA A 108 -11.76 9.81 -19.14
CA ALA A 108 -12.02 10.30 -20.48
C ALA A 108 -13.35 9.75 -21.05
N ARG A 109 -13.58 8.43 -20.89
CA ARG A 109 -14.84 7.81 -21.33
C ARG A 109 -16.07 8.38 -20.63
N LEU A 110 -16.00 8.65 -19.34
CA LEU A 110 -17.09 9.30 -18.61
C LEU A 110 -17.37 10.71 -19.14
N ALA A 111 -16.31 11.46 -19.44
CA ALA A 111 -16.45 12.80 -20.03
C ALA A 111 -17.09 12.75 -21.42
N GLU A 112 -16.70 11.82 -22.29
CA GLU A 112 -17.27 11.58 -23.61
C GLU A 112 -18.74 11.15 -23.54
N ALA A 113 -19.10 10.39 -22.49
CA ALA A 113 -20.48 9.98 -22.23
C ALA A 113 -21.36 11.11 -21.64
N GLY A 114 -20.83 12.32 -21.48
CA GLY A 114 -21.58 13.47 -20.94
C GLY A 114 -21.66 13.54 -19.42
N THR A 115 -20.91 12.68 -18.72
CA THR A 115 -20.82 12.62 -17.26
C THR A 115 -19.38 12.87 -16.80
N PRO A 116 -18.78 14.05 -17.05
CA PRO A 116 -17.40 14.32 -16.74
C PRO A 116 -17.15 14.18 -15.25
N PRO A 117 -16.00 13.56 -14.83
CA PRO A 117 -15.65 13.49 -13.44
C PRO A 117 -15.33 14.87 -12.88
N PHE A 118 -15.38 14.99 -11.58
CA PHE A 118 -14.97 16.18 -10.85
C PHE A 118 -13.58 16.01 -10.28
N CYS A 119 -12.84 17.12 -10.19
CA CYS A 119 -11.61 17.15 -9.39
C CYS A 119 -11.95 16.85 -7.93
N VAL A 120 -11.45 15.75 -7.39
CA VAL A 120 -11.79 15.34 -6.02
C VAL A 120 -11.36 16.36 -4.96
N TRP A 121 -10.34 17.17 -5.24
CA TRP A 121 -9.79 18.15 -4.30
C TRP A 121 -10.49 19.51 -4.33
N SER A 122 -10.98 19.95 -5.51
CA SER A 122 -11.59 21.27 -5.69
C SER A 122 -13.08 21.22 -6.04
N ASN A 123 -13.62 20.01 -6.25
CA ASN A 123 -15.00 19.78 -6.70
C ASN A 123 -15.36 20.56 -7.97
N THR A 124 -14.38 20.75 -8.85
CA THR A 124 -14.57 21.44 -10.15
C THR A 124 -14.75 20.40 -11.25
N PRO A 125 -15.73 20.57 -12.18
CA PRO A 125 -15.87 19.69 -13.33
C PRO A 125 -14.58 19.66 -14.16
N LEU A 126 -14.18 18.46 -14.60
CA LEU A 126 -12.94 18.27 -15.35
C LEU A 126 -13.22 18.25 -16.85
N ARG A 127 -12.37 18.92 -17.59
CA ARG A 127 -12.28 18.82 -19.05
C ARG A 127 -11.09 17.96 -19.41
N LEU A 128 -11.12 17.27 -20.54
CA LEU A 128 -10.06 16.36 -20.98
C LEU A 128 -8.69 17.04 -21.07
N ASP A 129 -8.66 18.32 -21.46
CA ASP A 129 -7.43 19.11 -21.57
C ASP A 129 -6.82 19.51 -20.22
N THR A 130 -7.63 19.52 -19.16
CA THR A 130 -7.21 19.88 -17.79
C THR A 130 -7.14 18.69 -16.85
N LEU A 131 -7.62 17.52 -17.30
CA LEU A 131 -7.63 16.28 -16.52
C LEU A 131 -6.21 15.79 -16.24
N ASP A 132 -5.98 15.49 -14.99
CA ASP A 132 -4.86 14.68 -14.51
C ASP A 132 -5.36 13.59 -13.57
N ILE A 133 -4.53 12.58 -13.31
CA ILE A 133 -4.81 11.56 -12.29
C ILE A 133 -3.81 11.74 -11.17
N ASP A 134 -4.33 11.94 -9.98
CA ASP A 134 -3.57 12.11 -8.76
C ASP A 134 -3.57 10.81 -7.94
N HIS A 135 -2.49 10.58 -7.20
CA HIS A 135 -2.46 9.58 -6.14
C HIS A 135 -2.90 10.26 -4.83
N GLY A 136 -3.96 9.77 -4.21
CA GLY A 136 -4.47 10.29 -2.94
C GLY A 136 -3.38 10.29 -1.88
N LEU A 137 -2.79 9.13 -1.62
CA LEU A 137 -1.51 9.01 -0.94
C LEU A 137 -0.40 9.21 -1.98
N PRO A 138 0.47 10.23 -1.81
CA PRO A 138 1.44 10.59 -2.84
C PRO A 138 2.42 9.46 -3.12
N TRP A 139 2.74 9.28 -4.39
CA TRP A 139 3.64 8.23 -4.87
C TRP A 139 5.00 8.21 -4.16
N SER A 140 5.54 9.38 -3.84
CA SER A 140 6.83 9.52 -3.14
C SER A 140 6.82 8.96 -1.71
N ALA A 141 5.65 8.92 -1.07
CA ALA A 141 5.48 8.39 0.28
C ALA A 141 4.94 6.95 0.26
N TRP A 142 4.11 6.63 -0.71
CA TRP A 142 3.45 5.34 -0.86
C TRP A 142 3.37 4.98 -2.35
N PRO A 143 4.35 4.25 -2.91
CA PRO A 143 4.36 3.84 -4.31
C PRO A 143 3.25 2.81 -4.60
N CYS A 144 2.02 3.28 -4.72
CA CYS A 144 0.83 2.45 -4.88
C CYS A 144 -0.03 2.98 -6.03
N GLY A 145 -0.14 2.20 -7.09
CA GLY A 145 -0.98 2.45 -8.26
C GLY A 145 -2.35 1.78 -8.19
N ASP A 146 -2.82 1.39 -6.99
CA ASP A 146 -4.11 0.74 -6.79
C ASP A 146 -5.27 1.68 -7.13
N LEU A 147 -6.37 1.12 -7.62
CA LEU A 147 -7.53 1.87 -8.09
C LEU A 147 -8.15 2.76 -7.01
N TRP A 148 -8.09 2.33 -5.75
CA TRP A 148 -8.58 3.11 -4.61
C TRP A 148 -7.76 4.39 -4.35
N ASN A 149 -6.52 4.44 -4.83
CA ASN A 149 -5.59 5.57 -4.64
C ASN A 149 -5.52 6.52 -5.85
N LEU A 150 -6.23 6.21 -6.95
CA LEU A 150 -6.19 6.98 -8.19
C LEU A 150 -7.42 7.87 -8.34
N PHE A 151 -7.22 9.18 -8.36
CA PHE A 151 -8.29 10.17 -8.37
C PHE A 151 -8.19 11.15 -9.54
N PRO A 152 -9.33 11.50 -10.18
CA PRO A 152 -9.36 12.57 -11.16
C PRO A 152 -9.11 13.91 -10.46
N ALA A 153 -8.21 14.69 -11.02
CA ALA A 153 -7.84 15.98 -10.48
C ALA A 153 -7.58 17.00 -11.58
N LEU A 154 -7.76 18.29 -11.27
CA LEU A 154 -7.26 19.36 -12.11
C LEU A 154 -5.72 19.31 -12.11
N ARG A 155 -5.12 19.35 -13.30
CA ARG A 155 -3.64 19.37 -13.44
C ARG A 155 -3.00 20.44 -12.56
N ARG A 156 -3.57 21.65 -12.51
CA ARG A 156 -3.07 22.72 -11.65
C ARG A 156 -3.09 22.33 -10.17
N VAL A 157 -4.18 21.72 -9.70
CA VAL A 157 -4.34 21.31 -8.30
C VAL A 157 -3.36 20.20 -7.97
N ASN A 158 -3.27 19.18 -8.83
CA ASN A 158 -2.34 18.07 -8.65
C ASN A 158 -0.89 18.54 -8.62
N GLN A 159 -0.46 19.32 -9.62
CA GLN A 159 0.96 19.66 -9.82
C GLN A 159 1.46 20.84 -8.97
N HIS A 160 0.60 21.76 -8.57
CA HIS A 160 1.01 22.99 -7.90
C HIS A 160 0.47 23.14 -6.48
N GLU A 161 -0.73 22.64 -6.18
CA GLU A 161 -1.36 22.82 -4.88
C GLU A 161 -1.16 21.60 -3.97
N LYS A 162 -1.56 20.40 -4.39
CA LYS A 162 -1.38 19.18 -3.60
C LYS A 162 0.05 18.64 -3.70
N ARG A 163 0.55 18.44 -4.92
CA ARG A 163 1.90 17.91 -5.19
C ARG A 163 2.09 16.54 -4.52
N ASP A 164 3.18 16.41 -3.76
CA ASP A 164 3.59 15.21 -3.00
C ASP A 164 3.16 15.27 -1.51
N ARG A 165 2.20 16.13 -1.19
CA ARG A 165 1.69 16.26 0.19
C ARG A 165 0.58 15.28 0.47
N LEU A 166 0.60 14.70 1.68
CA LEU A 166 -0.55 13.98 2.22
C LEU A 166 -1.73 14.96 2.39
N PRO A 167 -2.95 14.56 2.01
CA PRO A 167 -4.12 15.38 2.25
C PRO A 167 -4.37 15.52 3.77
N SER A 168 -4.71 16.71 4.22
CA SER A 168 -5.15 16.90 5.60
C SER A 168 -6.52 16.28 5.83
N ALA A 169 -6.87 15.98 7.10
CA ALA A 169 -8.20 15.48 7.45
C ALA A 169 -9.32 16.40 6.94
N ALA A 170 -9.13 17.71 6.97
CA ALA A 170 -10.09 18.67 6.42
C ALA A 170 -10.20 18.60 4.89
N ALA A 171 -9.09 18.32 4.19
CA ALA A 171 -9.11 18.14 2.73
C ALA A 171 -9.81 16.82 2.36
N LEU A 172 -9.53 15.73 3.08
CA LEU A 172 -10.22 14.45 2.92
C LEU A 172 -11.73 14.60 3.19
N ALA A 173 -12.12 15.26 4.28
CA ALA A 173 -13.54 15.48 4.58
C ALA A 173 -14.29 16.18 3.44
N ARG A 174 -13.66 17.19 2.81
CA ARG A 174 -14.24 17.87 1.63
C ARG A 174 -14.24 16.99 0.37
N ALA A 175 -13.26 16.14 0.22
CA ALA A 175 -13.11 15.25 -0.94
C ALA A 175 -14.03 14.03 -0.88
N ARG A 176 -14.70 13.78 0.24
CA ARG A 176 -15.47 12.55 0.47
C ARG A 176 -16.47 12.26 -0.65
N GLU A 177 -17.40 13.15 -0.89
CA GLU A 177 -18.44 12.92 -1.91
C GLU A 177 -17.88 12.85 -3.34
N PRO A 178 -16.95 13.71 -3.78
CA PRO A 178 -16.27 13.55 -5.06
C PRO A 178 -15.53 12.21 -5.23
N VAL A 179 -14.85 11.72 -4.19
CA VAL A 179 -14.17 10.43 -4.24
C VAL A 179 -15.16 9.29 -4.35
N LEU A 180 -16.19 9.25 -3.52
CA LEU A 180 -17.21 8.20 -3.56
C LEU A 180 -17.94 8.18 -4.90
N THR A 181 -18.27 9.34 -5.44
CA THR A 181 -18.88 9.48 -6.78
C THR A 181 -17.94 8.93 -7.86
N TRP A 182 -16.65 9.28 -7.80
CA TRP A 182 -15.65 8.77 -8.73
C TRP A 182 -15.53 7.25 -8.66
N TRP A 183 -15.35 6.68 -7.49
CA TRP A 183 -15.18 5.24 -7.34
C TRP A 183 -16.37 4.45 -7.90
N ARG A 184 -17.59 4.88 -7.59
CA ARG A 184 -18.81 4.25 -8.16
C ARG A 184 -18.87 4.39 -9.67
N ALA A 185 -18.69 5.58 -10.18
CA ALA A 185 -18.78 5.82 -11.62
C ALA A 185 -17.67 5.11 -12.41
N ALA A 186 -16.48 5.03 -11.85
CA ALA A 186 -15.32 4.47 -12.53
C ALA A 186 -15.24 2.95 -12.47
N TRP A 187 -15.60 2.34 -11.33
CA TRP A 187 -15.29 0.95 -11.09
C TRP A 187 -16.49 0.01 -11.07
N ASP A 188 -17.71 0.49 -10.76
CA ASP A 188 -18.90 -0.38 -10.75
C ASP A 188 -19.43 -0.72 -12.15
N ALA A 189 -19.04 0.04 -13.17
CA ALA A 189 -19.50 -0.20 -14.53
C ALA A 189 -18.96 -1.49 -15.17
N ASP A 190 -17.88 -2.05 -14.61
CA ASP A 190 -17.22 -3.27 -15.08
C ASP A 190 -16.92 -4.17 -13.87
N ALA A 191 -17.47 -5.39 -13.88
CA ALA A 191 -17.32 -6.32 -12.77
C ALA A 191 -15.86 -6.67 -12.48
N ALA A 192 -15.00 -6.78 -13.50
CA ALA A 192 -13.58 -7.09 -13.29
C ALA A 192 -12.84 -5.92 -12.64
N LEU A 193 -13.23 -4.66 -12.97
CA LEU A 193 -12.66 -3.49 -12.31
C LEU A 193 -13.16 -3.36 -10.87
N ALA A 194 -14.42 -3.66 -10.60
CA ALA A 194 -14.97 -3.69 -9.25
C ALA A 194 -14.26 -4.74 -8.40
N ASP A 195 -14.10 -5.97 -8.91
CA ASP A 195 -13.37 -7.04 -8.22
C ASP A 195 -11.92 -6.65 -7.93
N ARG A 196 -11.24 -6.04 -8.90
CA ARG A 196 -9.88 -5.54 -8.74
C ARG A 196 -9.81 -4.44 -7.68
N PHE A 197 -10.70 -3.44 -7.72
CA PHE A 197 -10.77 -2.38 -6.72
C PHE A 197 -10.90 -2.95 -5.32
N TRP A 198 -11.83 -3.89 -5.12
CA TRP A 198 -12.07 -4.48 -3.81
C TRP A 198 -10.92 -5.39 -3.34
N ALA A 199 -10.27 -6.10 -4.25
CA ALA A 199 -9.08 -6.90 -3.91
C ALA A 199 -7.94 -6.01 -3.43
N GLU A 200 -7.65 -4.91 -4.16
CA GLU A 200 -6.61 -3.95 -3.82
C GLU A 200 -6.94 -3.19 -2.52
N ALA A 201 -8.18 -2.70 -2.37
CA ALA A 201 -8.61 -1.98 -1.18
C ALA A 201 -8.54 -2.84 0.09
N ARG A 202 -8.96 -4.11 0.02
CA ARG A 202 -8.87 -5.04 1.16
C ARG A 202 -7.43 -5.39 1.53
N ALA A 203 -6.51 -5.39 0.57
CA ALA A 203 -5.11 -5.65 0.82
C ALA A 203 -4.40 -4.47 1.51
N ALA A 204 -4.85 -3.24 1.26
CA ALA A 204 -4.15 -2.02 1.65
C ALA A 204 -4.85 -1.24 2.78
N LEU A 205 -6.19 -1.24 2.82
CA LEU A 205 -6.97 -0.43 3.76
C LEU A 205 -7.53 -1.29 4.92
N PRO A 206 -7.68 -0.71 6.12
CA PRO A 206 -8.22 -1.41 7.28
C PRO A 206 -9.74 -1.57 7.20
N ILE A 207 -10.23 -2.30 6.20
CA ILE A 207 -11.64 -2.50 5.92
C ILE A 207 -12.08 -3.95 6.17
N ALA A 208 -13.36 -4.14 6.59
CA ALA A 208 -13.94 -5.46 6.81
C ALA A 208 -14.37 -6.13 5.50
N ALA A 209 -14.70 -7.44 5.52
CA ALA A 209 -15.10 -8.19 4.33
C ALA A 209 -16.38 -7.67 3.67
N ASP A 210 -17.33 -7.17 4.45
CA ASP A 210 -18.59 -6.56 3.98
C ASP A 210 -18.39 -5.05 3.85
N THR A 211 -17.83 -4.60 2.71
CA THR A 211 -17.44 -3.21 2.59
C THR A 211 -18.23 -2.45 1.56
N SER A 212 -18.59 -1.23 1.98
CA SER A 212 -19.08 -0.17 1.11
C SER A 212 -17.92 0.78 0.74
N TYR A 213 -18.10 1.56 -0.30
CA TYR A 213 -17.15 2.63 -0.65
C TYR A 213 -16.95 3.63 0.50
N GLU A 214 -17.98 3.83 1.34
CA GLU A 214 -17.92 4.65 2.54
C GLU A 214 -16.94 4.10 3.58
N ALA A 215 -16.94 2.79 3.78
CA ALA A 215 -15.98 2.13 4.67
C ALA A 215 -14.55 2.19 4.09
N ALA A 216 -14.39 1.98 2.78
CA ALA A 216 -13.10 2.14 2.11
C ALA A 216 -12.56 3.58 2.26
N PHE A 217 -13.43 4.59 2.09
CA PHE A 217 -13.05 5.99 2.29
C PHE A 217 -12.65 6.30 3.74
N THR A 218 -13.31 5.67 4.71
CA THR A 218 -12.96 5.86 6.13
C THR A 218 -11.61 5.24 6.47
N GLY A 219 -11.19 4.21 5.72
CA GLY A 219 -9.88 3.57 5.85
C GLY A 219 -8.74 4.31 5.13
N LEU A 220 -9.07 5.27 4.28
CA LEU A 220 -8.10 6.10 3.57
C LEU A 220 -7.54 7.21 4.46
#